data_c7ee9749d590d136a60569de2b1f7957
#
_entry.id   c7ee9749d590d136a60569de2b1f7957
#
_cell.length_a   1.000
_cell.length_b   1.000
_cell.length_c   1.000
_cell.angle_alpha   90.00
_cell.angle_beta   90.00
_cell.angle_gamma   90.00
#
_symmetry.space_group_name_H-M   'P 1'
#
loop_
_entity.id
_entity.type
_entity.pdbx_description
1 polymer ?
#
loop_
_entity_poly.entity_id
_entity_poly.type
_entity_poly.pdbx_seq_one_letter_code
_entity_poly.pdbx_strand_id
1 'polypeptide(L)'
;SLAPAEVIALDAEGVAAPIDGVVKTSRVRPNQAVQVGQPLFSLDDTTLRNRLEVAQKSVAVADAELQAATQKAFDSFQSKGDLSLLGGRANEKRAELAAVRSQLARIDVTAVREGVAVFGDPDDWLGRPVTTGERIMLLANPAKPGVLIHLPVADPVVLEPGAEAKLFLTVLPLSPLDAKVIETSYQAVLSPESVASYRLRAVFDGGQEQHQKVRIGLRGTAKISGDRVFLGYYLLRRPLATLREWTGW
;
A
#
# COMPACT_ATOMS: atom_id res chain seq x y z
N SER A 1 8.74 -16.27 -23.72
CA SER A 1 7.32 -15.91 -23.59
C SER A 1 7.14 -14.42 -23.71
N LEU A 2 5.95 -13.98 -24.12
CA LEU A 2 5.52 -12.58 -24.17
C LEU A 2 4.51 -12.35 -23.03
N ALA A 3 4.73 -11.35 -22.21
CA ALA A 3 3.90 -11.06 -21.05
C ALA A 3 3.64 -9.56 -20.90
N PRO A 4 2.43 -9.14 -20.48
CA PRO A 4 2.17 -7.75 -20.15
C PRO A 4 3.13 -7.25 -19.07
N ALA A 5 3.61 -6.02 -19.23
CA ALA A 5 4.57 -5.43 -18.31
C ALA A 5 4.30 -3.95 -18.10
N GLU A 6 4.66 -3.49 -16.91
CA GLU A 6 4.52 -2.10 -16.49
C GLU A 6 5.80 -1.64 -15.78
N VAL A 7 6.18 -0.39 -16.05
CA VAL A 7 7.28 0.24 -15.33
C VAL A 7 6.82 0.66 -13.95
N ILE A 8 7.45 0.16 -12.93
CA ILE A 8 7.18 0.46 -11.53
C ILE A 8 8.41 1.10 -10.87
N ALA A 9 8.24 1.71 -9.70
CA ALA A 9 9.36 1.96 -8.81
C ALA A 9 9.61 0.70 -7.95
N LEU A 10 10.84 0.20 -7.96
CA LEU A 10 11.21 -0.95 -7.13
C LEU A 10 11.17 -0.63 -5.64
N ASP A 11 11.47 0.61 -5.31
CA ASP A 11 11.47 1.16 -3.96
C ASP A 11 10.28 2.12 -3.83
N ALA A 12 9.08 1.56 -3.69
CA ALA A 12 7.85 2.30 -3.48
C ALA A 12 7.21 1.91 -2.16
N GLU A 13 6.79 2.92 -1.39
CA GLU A 13 6.10 2.75 -0.12
C GLU A 13 4.64 3.17 -0.25
N GLY A 14 3.74 2.32 0.21
CA GLY A 14 2.31 2.62 0.23
C GLY A 14 1.96 3.60 1.34
N VAL A 15 1.27 4.67 1.01
CA VAL A 15 0.66 5.58 1.98
C VAL A 15 -0.82 5.23 2.11
N ALA A 16 -1.18 4.74 3.29
CA ALA A 16 -2.52 4.27 3.59
C ALA A 16 -3.25 5.23 4.53
N ALA A 17 -4.59 5.14 4.53
CA ALA A 17 -5.42 5.83 5.53
C ALA A 17 -5.11 5.28 6.92
N PRO A 18 -4.73 6.14 7.89
CA PRO A 18 -4.37 5.70 9.23
C PRO A 18 -5.58 5.39 10.13
N ILE A 19 -6.74 5.88 9.76
CA ILE A 19 -8.03 5.69 10.42
C ILE A 19 -9.14 5.67 9.37
N ASP A 20 -10.31 5.15 9.73
CA ASP A 20 -11.51 5.25 8.92
C ASP A 20 -11.97 6.71 8.84
N GLY A 21 -12.38 7.13 7.66
CA GLY A 21 -12.83 8.51 7.44
C GLY A 21 -13.16 8.81 6.01
N VAL A 22 -13.33 10.10 5.71
CA VAL A 22 -13.56 10.60 4.36
C VAL A 22 -12.39 11.50 3.97
N VAL A 23 -11.86 11.33 2.77
CA VAL A 23 -10.77 12.19 2.26
C VAL A 23 -11.32 13.59 2.01
N LYS A 24 -10.78 14.58 2.70
CA LYS A 24 -11.22 15.98 2.62
C LYS A 24 -10.41 16.79 1.61
N THR A 25 -9.09 16.65 1.65
CA THR A 25 -8.19 17.41 0.77
C THR A 25 -7.02 16.54 0.31
N SER A 26 -6.62 16.70 -0.95
CA SER A 26 -5.31 16.29 -1.45
C SER A 26 -4.39 17.51 -1.51
N ARG A 27 -3.21 17.42 -0.93
CA ARG A 27 -2.24 18.53 -0.87
C ARG A 27 -1.10 18.35 -1.87
N VAL A 28 -1.10 17.27 -2.61
CA VAL A 28 -0.11 16.94 -3.62
C VAL A 28 -0.80 16.57 -4.93
N ARG A 29 -0.08 16.73 -6.03
CA ARG A 29 -0.53 16.31 -7.36
C ARG A 29 0.12 14.99 -7.73
N PRO A 30 -0.47 14.21 -8.64
CA PRO A 30 0.17 13.03 -9.20
C PRO A 30 1.54 13.40 -9.80
N ASN A 31 2.53 12.55 -9.54
CA ASN A 31 3.92 12.71 -9.96
C ASN A 31 4.66 13.93 -9.37
N GLN A 32 4.13 14.54 -8.32
CA GLN A 32 4.82 15.60 -7.58
C GLN A 32 5.91 15.02 -6.68
N ALA A 33 7.09 15.64 -6.70
CA ALA A 33 8.14 15.34 -5.72
C ALA A 33 7.74 15.86 -4.34
N VAL A 34 7.95 15.05 -3.31
CA VAL A 34 7.63 15.35 -1.92
C VAL A 34 8.83 15.09 -1.02
N GLN A 35 8.93 15.86 0.05
CA GLN A 35 9.95 15.71 1.08
C GLN A 35 9.38 15.06 2.34
N VAL A 36 10.26 14.56 3.21
CA VAL A 36 9.86 14.01 4.51
C VAL A 36 9.07 15.05 5.31
N GLY A 37 7.94 14.63 5.89
CA GLY A 37 7.05 15.50 6.67
C GLY A 37 6.13 16.39 5.86
N GLN A 38 6.24 16.40 4.52
CA GLN A 38 5.32 17.16 3.67
C GLN A 38 3.91 16.60 3.75
N PRO A 39 2.87 17.45 3.95
CA PRO A 39 1.48 17.02 3.96
C PRO A 39 1.06 16.43 2.61
N LEU A 40 0.44 15.26 2.63
CA LEU A 40 -0.03 14.54 1.44
C LEU A 40 -1.54 14.69 1.24
N PHE A 41 -2.30 14.31 2.23
CA PHE A 41 -3.77 14.45 2.23
C PHE A 41 -4.28 14.56 3.66
N SER A 42 -5.53 15.00 3.81
CA SER A 42 -6.21 15.03 5.10
C SER A 42 -7.58 14.37 5.02
N LEU A 43 -7.98 13.75 6.13
CA LEU A 43 -9.32 13.22 6.34
C LEU A 43 -10.23 14.29 6.94
N ASP A 44 -11.55 14.12 6.81
CA ASP A 44 -12.53 15.01 7.44
C ASP A 44 -12.46 14.87 8.97
N ASP A 45 -12.33 15.98 9.63
CA ASP A 45 -12.17 16.09 11.07
C ASP A 45 -13.45 16.46 11.83
N THR A 46 -14.53 16.74 11.12
CA THR A 46 -15.77 17.30 11.71
C THR A 46 -16.32 16.42 12.84
N THR A 47 -16.49 15.13 12.57
CA THR A 47 -16.99 14.18 13.59
C THR A 47 -16.05 14.03 14.77
N LEU A 48 -14.74 13.99 14.51
CA LEU A 48 -13.73 13.85 15.55
C LEU A 48 -13.63 15.10 16.42
N ARG A 49 -13.79 16.30 15.84
CA ARG A 49 -13.84 17.55 16.60
C ARG A 49 -15.04 17.61 17.53
N ASN A 50 -16.21 17.18 17.05
CA ASN A 50 -17.40 17.09 17.89
C ASN A 50 -17.20 16.08 19.03
N ARG A 51 -16.62 14.91 18.73
CA ARG A 51 -16.27 13.93 19.77
C ARG A 51 -15.25 14.46 20.78
N LEU A 52 -14.27 15.24 20.31
CA LEU A 52 -13.29 15.88 21.19
C LEU A 52 -13.97 16.80 22.19
N GLU A 53 -14.89 17.66 21.72
CA GLU A 53 -15.63 18.58 22.59
C GLU A 53 -16.45 17.83 23.63
N VAL A 54 -17.17 16.77 23.21
CA VAL A 54 -17.94 15.92 24.15
C VAL A 54 -17.03 15.24 25.17
N ALA A 55 -15.91 14.67 24.72
CA ALA A 55 -14.96 14.00 25.62
C ALA A 55 -14.33 14.99 26.62
N GLN A 56 -13.99 16.21 26.20
CA GLN A 56 -13.48 17.25 27.10
C GLN A 56 -14.51 17.64 28.17
N LYS A 57 -15.77 17.81 27.80
CA LYS A 57 -16.86 18.09 28.74
C LYS A 57 -17.09 16.91 29.70
N SER A 58 -17.02 15.68 29.21
CA SER A 58 -17.17 14.48 30.04
C SER A 58 -16.04 14.36 31.07
N VAL A 59 -14.81 14.67 30.68
CA VAL A 59 -13.69 14.73 31.64
C VAL A 59 -13.92 15.82 32.72
N ALA A 60 -14.34 17.01 32.30
CA ALA A 60 -14.59 18.11 33.23
C ALA A 60 -15.67 17.75 34.25
N VAL A 61 -16.74 17.09 33.83
CA VAL A 61 -17.81 16.61 34.74
C VAL A 61 -17.27 15.55 35.70
N ALA A 62 -16.57 14.54 35.21
CA ALA A 62 -16.01 13.46 36.01
C ALA A 62 -14.98 13.97 37.04
N ASP A 63 -14.16 14.93 36.64
CA ASP A 63 -13.18 15.57 37.55
C ASP A 63 -13.87 16.42 38.62
N ALA A 64 -14.94 17.14 38.30
CA ALA A 64 -15.73 17.89 39.26
C ALA A 64 -16.44 16.98 40.29
N GLU A 65 -17.01 15.85 39.82
CA GLU A 65 -17.61 14.84 40.69
C GLU A 65 -16.58 14.23 41.66
N LEU A 66 -15.39 13.89 41.14
CA LEU A 66 -14.28 13.37 41.96
C LEU A 66 -13.81 14.38 42.96
N GLN A 67 -13.66 15.66 42.57
CA GLN A 67 -13.26 16.73 43.47
C GLN A 67 -14.29 16.94 44.60
N ALA A 68 -15.59 16.97 44.27
CA ALA A 68 -16.65 17.09 45.26
C ALA A 68 -16.66 15.90 46.24
N ALA A 69 -16.48 14.69 45.75
CA ALA A 69 -16.38 13.49 46.56
C ALA A 69 -15.13 13.50 47.46
N THR A 70 -14.00 14.01 46.95
CA THR A 70 -12.76 14.17 47.75
C THR A 70 -12.97 15.08 48.91
N GLN A 71 -13.68 16.20 48.75
CA GLN A 71 -14.01 17.13 49.83
C GLN A 71 -14.90 16.47 50.89
N LYS A 72 -15.92 15.69 50.46
CA LYS A 72 -16.82 14.98 51.38
C LYS A 72 -16.15 13.81 52.11
N ALA A 73 -15.13 13.19 51.55
CA ALA A 73 -14.46 12.04 52.13
C ALA A 73 -13.68 12.33 53.42
N PHE A 74 -13.41 13.59 53.69
CA PHE A 74 -12.82 13.99 54.98
C PHE A 74 -13.80 13.79 56.13
N ASP A 75 -15.12 13.72 55.85
CA ASP A 75 -16.16 13.69 56.89
C ASP A 75 -16.74 12.29 57.18
N SER A 76 -16.52 11.28 56.32
CA SER A 76 -17.08 9.93 56.52
C SER A 76 -16.28 8.80 55.89
N PHE A 77 -16.24 7.65 56.58
CA PHE A 77 -15.54 6.43 56.09
C PHE A 77 -16.21 5.81 54.85
N GLN A 78 -17.50 5.99 54.68
CA GLN A 78 -18.31 5.45 53.55
C GLN A 78 -17.95 6.12 52.24
N SER A 79 -17.46 7.36 52.29
CA SER A 79 -17.05 8.14 51.12
C SER A 79 -15.74 7.66 50.45
N LYS A 80 -14.98 6.75 51.08
CA LYS A 80 -13.72 6.22 50.53
C LYS A 80 -13.99 5.23 49.39
N GLY A 81 -15.09 4.46 49.45
CA GLY A 81 -15.52 3.57 48.34
C GLY A 81 -15.94 4.37 47.11
N ASP A 82 -16.69 5.45 47.31
CA ASP A 82 -17.16 6.34 46.25
C ASP A 82 -15.99 7.04 45.57
N LEU A 83 -14.94 7.41 46.28
CA LEU A 83 -13.73 8.00 45.68
C LEU A 83 -13.04 7.06 44.73
N SER A 84 -12.93 5.79 45.05
CA SER A 84 -12.31 4.80 44.17
C SER A 84 -13.10 4.63 42.86
N LEU A 85 -14.43 4.57 42.97
CA LEU A 85 -15.33 4.47 41.83
C LEU A 85 -15.26 5.71 40.92
N LEU A 86 -15.35 6.89 41.51
CA LEU A 86 -15.32 8.17 40.81
C LEU A 86 -13.93 8.44 40.21
N GLY A 87 -12.86 8.04 40.91
CA GLY A 87 -11.50 8.08 40.39
C GLY A 87 -11.33 7.18 39.16
N GLY A 88 -11.89 5.97 39.21
CA GLY A 88 -11.92 5.05 38.06
C GLY A 88 -12.66 5.65 36.86
N ARG A 89 -13.84 6.27 37.10
CA ARG A 89 -14.64 6.93 36.04
C ARG A 89 -13.91 8.14 35.44
N ALA A 90 -13.25 8.95 36.23
CA ALA A 90 -12.46 10.08 35.74
C ALA A 90 -11.29 9.59 34.86
N ASN A 91 -10.61 8.52 35.27
CA ASN A 91 -9.55 7.92 34.48
C ASN A 91 -10.07 7.33 33.16
N GLU A 92 -11.24 6.68 33.12
CA GLU A 92 -11.89 6.20 31.91
C GLU A 92 -12.17 7.36 30.95
N LYS A 93 -12.76 8.46 31.43
CA LYS A 93 -13.05 9.63 30.59
C LYS A 93 -11.79 10.31 30.07
N ARG A 94 -10.72 10.36 30.84
CA ARG A 94 -9.41 10.84 30.36
C ARG A 94 -8.82 9.94 29.29
N ALA A 95 -8.97 8.62 29.41
CA ALA A 95 -8.55 7.66 28.39
C ALA A 95 -9.34 7.83 27.08
N GLU A 96 -10.68 8.01 27.16
CA GLU A 96 -11.52 8.33 26.00
C GLU A 96 -11.06 9.62 25.29
N LEU A 97 -10.79 10.68 26.06
CA LEU A 97 -10.28 11.94 25.54
C LEU A 97 -8.92 11.76 24.84
N ALA A 98 -8.02 11.00 25.46
CA ALA A 98 -6.70 10.70 24.88
C ALA A 98 -6.83 9.92 23.56
N ALA A 99 -7.76 8.97 23.46
CA ALA A 99 -8.05 8.21 22.25
C ALA A 99 -8.53 9.12 21.10
N VAL A 100 -9.48 10.02 21.38
CA VAL A 100 -9.97 10.98 20.36
C VAL A 100 -8.87 11.93 19.91
N ARG A 101 -8.04 12.43 20.82
CA ARG A 101 -6.87 13.27 20.48
C ARG A 101 -5.88 12.51 19.60
N SER A 102 -5.62 11.25 19.90
CA SER A 102 -4.75 10.39 19.09
C SER A 102 -5.31 10.16 17.66
N GLN A 103 -6.62 10.03 17.51
CA GLN A 103 -7.25 9.93 16.20
C GLN A 103 -7.13 11.25 15.41
N LEU A 104 -7.40 12.39 16.05
CA LEU A 104 -7.24 13.71 15.44
C LEU A 104 -5.81 13.99 14.99
N ALA A 105 -4.82 13.54 15.73
CA ALA A 105 -3.41 13.72 15.37
C ALA A 105 -3.02 12.94 14.10
N ARG A 106 -3.84 11.97 13.67
CA ARG A 106 -3.58 11.11 12.49
C ARG A 106 -4.37 11.51 11.25
N ILE A 107 -5.27 12.49 11.31
CA ILE A 107 -6.07 12.90 10.14
C ILE A 107 -5.24 13.57 9.05
N ASP A 108 -4.17 14.28 9.42
CA ASP A 108 -3.22 14.87 8.49
C ASP A 108 -2.10 13.86 8.20
N VAL A 109 -2.12 13.30 7.01
CA VAL A 109 -1.14 12.30 6.59
C VAL A 109 0.01 12.98 5.89
N THR A 110 1.22 12.74 6.38
CA THR A 110 2.46 13.34 5.89
C THR A 110 3.38 12.27 5.27
N ALA A 111 4.28 12.70 4.41
CA ALA A 111 5.26 11.82 3.81
C ALA A 111 6.28 11.34 4.86
N VAL A 112 6.43 10.02 4.99
CA VAL A 112 7.41 9.38 5.89
C VAL A 112 8.81 9.35 5.29
N ARG A 113 8.90 9.52 3.97
CA ARG A 113 10.15 9.58 3.20
C ARG A 113 10.02 10.53 2.03
N GLU A 114 11.14 10.94 1.47
CA GLU A 114 11.18 11.65 0.21
C GLU A 114 10.85 10.72 -0.97
N GLY A 115 10.29 11.26 -2.04
CA GLY A 115 9.96 10.51 -3.24
C GLY A 115 9.02 11.29 -4.15
N VAL A 116 8.39 10.56 -5.06
CA VAL A 116 7.37 11.08 -5.96
C VAL A 116 6.03 10.44 -5.60
N ALA A 117 5.00 11.26 -5.44
CA ALA A 117 3.65 10.80 -5.16
C ALA A 117 3.03 10.17 -6.41
N VAL A 118 2.77 8.87 -6.37
CA VAL A 118 2.16 8.11 -7.47
C VAL A 118 0.75 7.69 -7.05
N PHE A 119 -0.26 8.25 -7.70
CA PHE A 119 -1.67 7.91 -7.53
C PHE A 119 -2.46 8.37 -8.77
N GLY A 120 -3.72 7.97 -8.87
CA GLY A 120 -4.60 8.38 -9.96
C GLY A 120 -5.06 9.83 -9.87
N ASP A 121 -6.26 10.10 -10.39
CA ASP A 121 -6.83 11.43 -10.29
C ASP A 121 -7.14 11.76 -8.81
N PRO A 122 -6.73 12.93 -8.28
CA PRO A 122 -7.11 13.38 -6.95
C PRO A 122 -8.62 13.41 -6.73
N ASP A 123 -9.40 13.72 -7.76
CA ASP A 123 -10.85 13.80 -7.68
C ASP A 123 -11.52 12.45 -7.41
N ASP A 124 -10.85 11.33 -7.74
CA ASP A 124 -11.32 9.99 -7.41
C ASP A 124 -11.32 9.71 -5.89
N TRP A 125 -10.56 10.47 -5.13
CA TRP A 125 -10.40 10.31 -3.68
C TRP A 125 -11.15 11.34 -2.87
N LEU A 126 -11.35 12.56 -3.39
CA LEU A 126 -12.03 13.64 -2.67
C LEU A 126 -13.50 13.28 -2.38
N GLY A 127 -13.87 13.36 -1.10
CA GLY A 127 -15.23 12.99 -0.64
C GLY A 127 -15.49 11.49 -0.56
N ARG A 128 -14.50 10.65 -0.88
CA ARG A 128 -14.62 9.19 -0.81
C ARG A 128 -14.37 8.69 0.62
N PRO A 129 -15.22 7.79 1.13
CA PRO A 129 -14.94 7.09 2.38
C PRO A 129 -13.78 6.10 2.17
N VAL A 130 -12.88 6.06 3.15
CA VAL A 130 -11.73 5.16 3.18
C VAL A 130 -11.68 4.42 4.51
N THR A 131 -11.14 3.21 4.48
CA THR A 131 -10.94 2.38 5.67
C THR A 131 -9.48 2.39 6.10
N THR A 132 -9.27 2.11 7.38
CA THR A 132 -7.91 1.98 7.96
C THR A 132 -7.08 0.96 7.18
N GLY A 133 -5.91 1.36 6.73
CA GLY A 133 -5.02 0.51 5.93
C GLY A 133 -5.30 0.55 4.41
N GLU A 134 -6.36 1.21 3.95
CA GLU A 134 -6.61 1.41 2.52
C GLU A 134 -5.54 2.30 1.91
N ARG A 135 -4.85 1.78 0.89
CA ARG A 135 -3.75 2.49 0.23
C ARG A 135 -4.30 3.55 -0.71
N ILE A 136 -3.95 4.80 -0.44
CA ILE A 136 -4.39 5.96 -1.22
C ILE A 136 -3.37 6.33 -2.30
N MET A 137 -2.08 6.28 -1.97
CA MET A 137 -1.01 6.61 -2.90
C MET A 137 0.25 5.80 -2.62
N LEU A 138 1.23 5.89 -3.53
CA LEU A 138 2.57 5.35 -3.35
C LEU A 138 3.57 6.50 -3.33
N LEU A 139 4.56 6.43 -2.46
CA LEU A 139 5.77 7.23 -2.53
C LEU A 139 6.85 6.40 -3.22
N ALA A 140 7.21 6.80 -4.42
CA ALA A 140 8.13 6.08 -5.29
C ALA A 140 9.47 6.80 -5.38
N ASN A 141 10.57 6.05 -5.41
CA ASN A 141 11.86 6.61 -5.76
C ASN A 141 12.05 6.54 -7.29
N PRO A 142 12.01 7.67 -8.01
CA PRO A 142 12.15 7.68 -9.47
C PRO A 142 13.55 7.28 -9.94
N ALA A 143 14.55 7.31 -9.07
CA ALA A 143 15.92 6.89 -9.39
C ALA A 143 16.10 5.36 -9.46
N LYS A 144 15.09 4.59 -9.01
CA LYS A 144 15.10 3.13 -9.03
C LYS A 144 13.90 2.56 -9.79
N PRO A 145 13.81 2.82 -11.11
CA PRO A 145 12.75 2.23 -11.93
C PRO A 145 13.00 0.74 -12.10
N GLY A 146 11.93 -0.02 -12.14
CA GLY A 146 11.95 -1.43 -12.46
C GLY A 146 10.78 -1.82 -13.32
N VAL A 147 10.65 -3.11 -13.58
CA VAL A 147 9.57 -3.66 -14.40
C VAL A 147 8.78 -4.67 -13.59
N LEU A 148 7.47 -4.53 -13.58
CA LEU A 148 6.54 -5.56 -13.12
C LEU A 148 5.99 -6.29 -14.34
N ILE A 149 6.23 -7.59 -14.41
CA ILE A 149 5.81 -8.44 -15.52
C ILE A 149 4.74 -9.40 -15.00
N HIS A 150 3.65 -9.51 -15.72
CA HIS A 150 2.55 -10.44 -15.42
C HIS A 150 2.65 -11.66 -16.34
N LEU A 151 3.36 -12.70 -15.88
CA LEU A 151 3.52 -13.94 -16.66
C LEU A 151 2.28 -14.84 -16.47
N PRO A 152 1.53 -15.15 -17.56
CA PRO A 152 0.39 -16.05 -17.46
C PRO A 152 0.78 -17.42 -16.89
N VAL A 153 -0.06 -17.96 -15.99
CA VAL A 153 0.17 -19.29 -15.37
C VAL A 153 0.22 -20.41 -16.42
N ALA A 154 -0.45 -20.21 -17.57
CA ALA A 154 -0.46 -21.17 -18.67
C ALA A 154 0.90 -21.29 -19.39
N ASP A 155 1.79 -20.31 -19.22
CA ASP A 155 3.11 -20.30 -19.84
C ASP A 155 4.10 -21.11 -19.01
N PRO A 156 4.57 -22.26 -19.51
CA PRO A 156 5.45 -23.15 -18.74
C PRO A 156 6.90 -22.68 -18.82
N VAL A 157 7.19 -21.49 -18.34
CA VAL A 157 8.56 -20.98 -18.26
C VAL A 157 9.06 -21.14 -16.84
N VAL A 158 10.05 -22.00 -16.63
CA VAL A 158 10.79 -22.06 -15.38
C VAL A 158 11.66 -20.81 -15.31
N LEU A 159 11.28 -19.90 -14.44
CA LEU A 159 11.98 -18.64 -14.27
C LEU A 159 12.82 -18.70 -13.01
N GLU A 160 14.12 -18.79 -13.22
CA GLU A 160 15.09 -18.60 -12.16
C GLU A 160 15.38 -17.09 -11.99
N PRO A 161 15.68 -16.64 -10.78
CA PRO A 161 16.23 -15.30 -10.58
C PRO A 161 17.48 -15.12 -11.47
N GLY A 162 17.52 -14.00 -12.20
CA GLY A 162 18.58 -13.74 -13.16
C GLY A 162 18.17 -13.94 -14.63
N ALA A 163 16.98 -14.42 -14.93
CA ALA A 163 16.47 -14.55 -16.29
C ALA A 163 16.45 -13.19 -17.01
N GLU A 164 16.89 -13.17 -18.27
CA GLU A 164 16.89 -11.97 -19.10
C GLU A 164 15.49 -11.69 -19.65
N ALA A 165 15.10 -10.43 -19.58
CA ALA A 165 13.86 -9.95 -20.18
C ALA A 165 14.13 -8.72 -21.05
N LYS A 166 13.41 -8.60 -22.17
CA LYS A 166 13.41 -7.41 -23.02
C LYS A 166 12.05 -6.75 -22.97
N LEU A 167 12.03 -5.50 -22.52
CA LEU A 167 10.80 -4.70 -22.40
C LEU A 167 10.61 -3.86 -23.67
N PHE A 168 9.47 -4.00 -24.30
CA PHE A 168 9.00 -3.20 -25.43
C PHE A 168 7.93 -2.26 -24.89
N LEU A 169 8.28 -1.00 -24.69
CA LEU A 169 7.31 0.01 -24.25
C LEU A 169 6.37 0.39 -25.39
N THR A 170 5.09 0.58 -25.11
CA THR A 170 4.09 1.01 -26.10
C THR A 170 4.45 2.36 -26.73
N VAL A 171 5.12 3.23 -25.97
CA VAL A 171 5.59 4.55 -26.44
C VAL A 171 6.91 4.51 -27.21
N LEU A 172 7.69 3.42 -27.08
CA LEU A 172 8.99 3.24 -27.73
C LEU A 172 9.15 1.80 -28.25
N PRO A 173 8.33 1.37 -29.24
CA PRO A 173 8.27 -0.03 -29.63
C PRO A 173 9.52 -0.54 -30.35
N LEU A 174 10.32 0.34 -30.93
CA LEU A 174 11.53 -0.01 -31.69
C LEU A 174 12.81 0.03 -30.85
N SER A 175 12.73 0.44 -29.59
CA SER A 175 13.89 0.55 -28.69
C SER A 175 13.65 -0.32 -27.46
N PRO A 176 13.90 -1.64 -27.54
CA PRO A 176 13.75 -2.54 -26.41
C PRO A 176 14.72 -2.17 -25.28
N LEU A 177 14.25 -2.30 -24.05
CA LEU A 177 15.04 -2.10 -22.85
C LEU A 177 15.39 -3.45 -22.25
N ASP A 178 16.66 -3.67 -21.98
CA ASP A 178 17.12 -4.90 -21.35
C ASP A 178 16.86 -4.83 -19.84
N ALA A 179 16.32 -5.92 -19.29
CA ALA A 179 16.01 -6.05 -17.88
C ALA A 179 16.34 -7.45 -17.40
N LYS A 180 16.60 -7.57 -16.10
CA LYS A 180 16.91 -8.83 -15.44
C LYS A 180 15.94 -9.11 -14.32
N VAL A 181 15.35 -10.30 -14.33
CA VAL A 181 14.41 -10.73 -13.29
C VAL A 181 15.15 -10.91 -11.97
N ILE A 182 14.67 -10.22 -10.92
CA ILE A 182 15.26 -10.30 -9.56
C ILE A 182 14.38 -11.08 -8.61
N GLU A 183 13.06 -11.09 -8.84
CA GLU A 183 12.10 -11.70 -7.94
C GLU A 183 10.93 -12.30 -8.74
N THR A 184 10.49 -13.48 -8.33
CA THR A 184 9.32 -14.18 -8.90
C THR A 184 8.34 -14.49 -7.77
N SER A 185 7.09 -14.05 -7.90
CA SER A 185 6.02 -14.43 -6.97
C SER A 185 5.53 -15.84 -7.32
N TYR A 186 5.50 -16.72 -6.32
CA TYR A 186 4.92 -18.07 -6.48
C TYR A 186 3.40 -18.09 -6.33
N GLN A 187 2.78 -16.98 -5.96
CA GLN A 187 1.33 -16.85 -5.86
C GLN A 187 0.78 -16.21 -7.13
N ALA A 188 -0.14 -16.91 -7.79
CA ALA A 188 -0.85 -16.36 -8.95
C ALA A 188 -1.85 -15.29 -8.50
N VAL A 189 -1.86 -14.18 -9.22
CA VAL A 189 -2.81 -13.08 -9.06
C VAL A 189 -3.44 -12.74 -10.40
N LEU A 190 -4.60 -12.11 -10.38
CA LEU A 190 -5.20 -11.61 -11.62
C LEU A 190 -4.38 -10.41 -12.13
N SER A 191 -3.97 -10.47 -13.39
CA SER A 191 -3.36 -9.33 -14.08
C SER A 191 -4.42 -8.25 -14.36
N PRO A 192 -4.03 -7.02 -14.75
CA PRO A 192 -4.97 -5.99 -15.20
C PRO A 192 -5.89 -6.45 -16.34
N GLU A 193 -5.48 -7.45 -17.10
CA GLU A 193 -6.24 -8.08 -18.20
C GLU A 193 -7.11 -9.26 -17.72
N SER A 194 -7.26 -9.43 -16.40
CA SER A 194 -8.04 -10.51 -15.76
C SER A 194 -7.53 -11.94 -16.04
N VAL A 195 -6.23 -12.08 -16.35
CA VAL A 195 -5.57 -13.38 -16.56
C VAL A 195 -4.79 -13.76 -15.31
N ALA A 196 -4.97 -15.01 -14.84
CA ALA A 196 -4.18 -15.53 -13.72
C ALA A 196 -2.70 -15.56 -14.11
N SER A 197 -1.88 -14.81 -13.37
CA SER A 197 -0.48 -14.55 -13.72
C SER A 197 0.41 -14.54 -12.49
N TYR A 198 1.65 -14.96 -12.66
CA TYR A 198 2.71 -14.74 -11.69
C TYR A 198 3.29 -13.33 -11.86
N ARG A 199 3.61 -12.67 -10.77
CA ARG A 199 4.27 -11.37 -10.80
C ARG A 199 5.77 -11.57 -10.73
N LEU A 200 6.47 -10.99 -11.70
CA LEU A 200 7.92 -10.94 -11.72
C LEU A 200 8.36 -9.50 -11.61
N ARG A 201 9.37 -9.26 -10.77
CA ARG A 201 10.05 -7.98 -10.71
C ARG A 201 11.39 -8.09 -11.41
N ALA A 202 11.69 -7.10 -12.26
CA ALA A 202 12.94 -7.03 -12.97
C ALA A 202 13.57 -5.64 -12.80
N VAL A 203 14.90 -5.59 -12.83
CA VAL A 203 15.68 -4.35 -12.87
C VAL A 203 16.15 -4.11 -14.29
N PHE A 204 16.26 -2.84 -14.70
CA PHE A 204 16.88 -2.50 -15.97
C PHE A 204 18.39 -2.76 -15.89
N ASP A 205 18.92 -3.45 -16.90
CA ASP A 205 20.35 -3.79 -17.00
C ASP A 205 21.17 -2.71 -17.74
N GLY A 206 20.54 -1.61 -18.10
CA GLY A 206 21.14 -0.46 -18.79
C GLY A 206 21.54 0.65 -17.84
N GLY A 207 22.61 1.40 -18.22
CA GLY A 207 23.12 2.52 -17.44
C GLY A 207 22.10 3.67 -17.26
N GLN A 208 22.51 4.71 -16.52
CA GLN A 208 21.67 5.87 -16.17
C GLN A 208 20.92 6.53 -17.33
N GLU A 209 21.43 6.43 -18.56
CA GLU A 209 20.76 6.97 -19.75
C GLU A 209 19.44 6.27 -20.09
N GLN A 210 19.32 4.97 -19.80
CA GLN A 210 18.07 4.22 -19.98
C GLN A 210 17.05 4.59 -18.91
N HIS A 211 17.48 4.83 -17.68
CA HIS A 211 16.63 5.22 -16.56
C HIS A 211 15.96 6.58 -16.78
N GLN A 212 16.61 7.52 -17.44
CA GLN A 212 16.04 8.85 -17.73
C GLN A 212 14.91 8.83 -18.78
N LYS A 213 14.90 7.81 -19.65
CA LYS A 213 13.86 7.66 -20.69
C LYS A 213 12.61 6.92 -20.20
N VAL A 214 12.68 6.32 -19.02
CA VAL A 214 11.64 5.46 -18.47
C VAL A 214 10.88 6.17 -17.37
N ARG A 215 9.58 6.39 -17.57
CA ARG A 215 8.68 6.95 -16.54
C ARG A 215 7.89 5.82 -15.88
N ILE A 216 7.70 5.92 -14.58
CA ILE A 216 6.84 5.02 -13.81
C ILE A 216 5.42 5.10 -14.37
N GLY A 217 4.76 3.92 -14.52
CA GLY A 217 3.41 3.82 -15.07
C GLY A 217 3.36 3.56 -16.58
N LEU A 218 4.50 3.59 -17.30
CA LEU A 218 4.52 3.19 -18.70
C LEU A 218 4.25 1.69 -18.84
N ARG A 219 3.40 1.33 -19.80
CA ARG A 219 3.03 -0.05 -20.10
C ARG A 219 3.73 -0.53 -21.38
N GLY A 220 3.87 -1.84 -21.46
CA GLY A 220 4.48 -2.49 -22.60
C GLY A 220 4.36 -4.01 -22.52
N THR A 221 5.16 -4.68 -23.33
CA THR A 221 5.24 -6.14 -23.36
C THR A 221 6.68 -6.55 -23.05
N ALA A 222 6.85 -7.46 -22.10
CA ALA A 222 8.14 -8.07 -21.84
C ALA A 222 8.26 -9.39 -22.59
N LYS A 223 9.38 -9.54 -23.32
CA LYS A 223 9.81 -10.82 -23.87
C LYS A 223 10.80 -11.44 -22.91
N ILE A 224 10.40 -12.52 -22.25
CA ILE A 224 11.23 -13.23 -21.31
C ILE A 224 11.94 -14.38 -22.02
N SER A 225 13.27 -14.43 -21.92
CA SER A 225 14.07 -15.52 -22.40
C SER A 225 14.16 -16.55 -21.27
N GLY A 226 13.47 -17.67 -21.41
CA GLY A 226 13.66 -18.82 -20.53
C GLY A 226 14.79 -19.71 -21.03
N ASP A 227 15.26 -20.64 -20.20
CA ASP A 227 16.23 -21.63 -20.58
C ASP A 227 15.79 -22.38 -21.84
N ARG A 228 16.78 -22.71 -22.68
CA ARG A 228 16.55 -23.49 -23.90
C ARG A 228 16.08 -24.88 -23.52
N VAL A 229 14.77 -25.10 -23.47
CA VAL A 229 14.19 -26.43 -23.28
C VAL A 229 14.28 -27.17 -24.61
N PHE A 230 14.82 -28.38 -24.56
CA PHE A 230 14.94 -29.23 -25.75
C PHE A 230 13.58 -29.45 -26.41
N LEU A 231 13.46 -29.17 -27.71
CA LEU A 231 12.20 -29.19 -28.46
C LEU A 231 11.46 -30.55 -28.32
N GLY A 232 12.20 -31.66 -28.16
CA GLY A 232 11.67 -32.98 -27.89
C GLY A 232 10.85 -33.12 -26.63
N TYR A 233 11.20 -32.37 -25.58
CA TYR A 233 10.41 -32.34 -24.34
C TYR A 233 9.02 -31.71 -24.56
N TYR A 234 8.93 -30.68 -25.39
CA TYR A 234 7.68 -30.02 -25.76
C TYR A 234 6.75 -30.92 -26.57
N LEU A 235 7.32 -31.69 -27.52
CA LEU A 235 6.54 -32.59 -28.37
C LEU A 235 6.00 -33.80 -27.59
N LEU A 236 6.78 -34.31 -26.64
CA LEU A 236 6.46 -35.51 -25.84
C LEU A 236 5.66 -35.24 -24.57
N ARG A 237 5.63 -34.01 -24.10
CA ARG A 237 4.95 -33.64 -22.84
C ARG A 237 3.45 -33.90 -22.87
N ARG A 238 2.74 -33.55 -23.97
CA ARG A 238 1.31 -33.77 -24.08
C ARG A 238 0.96 -35.26 -24.15
N PRO A 239 1.57 -36.06 -25.04
CA PRO A 239 1.28 -37.49 -25.08
C PRO A 239 1.73 -38.24 -23.81
N LEU A 240 2.81 -37.82 -23.15
CA LEU A 240 3.24 -38.42 -21.87
C LEU A 240 2.28 -38.09 -20.73
N ALA A 241 1.71 -36.90 -20.69
CA ALA A 241 0.71 -36.52 -19.68
C ALA A 241 -0.59 -37.34 -19.85
N THR A 242 -1.09 -37.48 -21.09
CA THR A 242 -2.28 -38.30 -21.38
C THR A 242 -2.04 -39.79 -21.15
N LEU A 243 -0.84 -40.31 -21.41
CA LEU A 243 -0.47 -41.70 -21.11
C LEU A 243 -0.43 -41.96 -19.61
N ARG A 244 0.07 -40.98 -18.82
CA ARG A 244 0.11 -41.06 -17.36
C ARG A 244 -1.27 -41.02 -16.73
N GLU A 245 -2.17 -40.18 -17.26
CA GLU A 245 -3.58 -40.15 -16.83
C GLU A 245 -4.31 -41.47 -17.14
N TRP A 246 -3.91 -42.14 -18.22
CA TRP A 246 -4.56 -43.41 -18.66
C TRP A 246 -3.99 -44.63 -17.96
N THR A 247 -2.72 -44.61 -17.54
CA THR A 247 -2.04 -45.73 -16.88
C THR A 247 -2.04 -45.63 -15.35
N GLY A 248 -2.45 -44.53 -14.76
CA GLY A 248 -2.53 -44.36 -13.31
C GLY A 248 -1.20 -44.40 -12.57
N TRP A 249 -0.10 -44.14 -13.27
CA TRP A 249 1.27 -44.13 -12.71
C TRP A 249 1.79 -42.72 -12.46
#